data_3319ae1ab96d8662bdafe6a34df59c8a
#
_entry.id   3319ae1ab96d8662bdafe6a34df59c8a
#
_cell.length_a   1.000
_cell.length_b   1.000
_cell.length_c   1.000
_cell.angle_alpha   90.00
_cell.angle_beta   90.00
_cell.angle_gamma   90.00
#
_symmetry.space_group_name_H-M   'P 1'
#
loop_
_entity.id
_entity.type
_entity.pdbx_description
1 polymer ?
#
loop_
_entity_poly.entity_id
_entity_poly.type
_entity_poly.pdbx_seq_one_letter_code
_entity_poly.pdbx_strand_id
1 'polypeptide(L)'
;MINAALKIFAVNGYKHASTDEIVAEAGISKGLLFHYFVSKMGLYSFLLDYSVKYMSFEFSRTIGDESDYFAFLEKFETAKLNVLRNYPYMNKFIEGCVAENRSDLEEVGKDALKNYSDTLSKYRSKLSEPALKDGIDKAQFENIIAYTIKGLSADSMDGGEFKPEQLNKQIIEYIQVFKKIACK
;
A
#
# COMPACT_ATOMS: atom_id res chain seq x y z
N MET A 1 -2.48 19.20 2.53
CA MET A 1 -3.80 18.68 2.07
C MET A 1 -3.75 17.19 1.75
N ILE A 2 -2.90 16.71 0.82
CA ILE A 2 -2.85 15.27 0.43
C ILE A 2 -2.65 14.36 1.65
N ASN A 3 -1.63 14.58 2.48
CA ASN A 3 -1.38 13.77 3.67
C ASN A 3 -2.53 13.80 4.68
N ALA A 4 -3.19 14.95 4.87
CA ALA A 4 -4.36 15.08 5.74
C ALA A 4 -5.53 14.22 5.23
N ALA A 5 -5.83 14.32 3.94
CA ALA A 5 -6.92 13.54 3.34
C ALA A 5 -6.60 12.03 3.32
N LEU A 6 -5.37 11.64 2.98
CA LEU A 6 -4.92 10.25 3.06
C LEU A 6 -5.09 9.68 4.48
N LYS A 7 -4.69 10.45 5.52
CA LYS A 7 -4.84 10.06 6.93
C LYS A 7 -6.30 9.81 7.28
N ILE A 8 -7.17 10.80 7.02
CA ILE A 8 -8.59 10.72 7.39
C ILE A 8 -9.30 9.56 6.66
N PHE A 9 -9.05 9.38 5.36
CA PHE A 9 -9.63 8.26 4.62
C PHE A 9 -9.06 6.90 5.03
N ALA A 10 -7.75 6.81 5.29
CA ALA A 10 -7.12 5.55 5.70
C ALA A 10 -7.57 5.08 7.10
N VAL A 11 -7.92 6.01 7.99
CA VAL A 11 -8.34 5.69 9.36
C VAL A 11 -9.83 5.43 9.43
N ASN A 12 -10.65 6.30 8.80
CA ASN A 12 -12.11 6.29 8.96
C ASN A 12 -12.82 5.54 7.83
N GLY A 13 -12.13 5.18 6.73
CA GLY A 13 -12.75 4.73 5.50
C GLY A 13 -13.53 5.84 4.78
N TYR A 14 -13.98 5.58 3.55
CA TYR A 14 -14.74 6.60 2.81
C TYR A 14 -16.02 7.02 3.52
N LYS A 15 -16.78 6.06 4.05
CA LYS A 15 -18.12 6.31 4.61
C LYS A 15 -18.07 7.30 5.79
N HIS A 16 -17.14 7.11 6.71
CA HIS A 16 -17.08 7.86 7.98
C HIS A 16 -16.12 9.05 7.93
N ALA A 17 -15.24 9.15 6.92
CA ALA A 17 -14.39 10.31 6.73
C ALA A 17 -15.23 11.57 6.46
N SER A 18 -14.89 12.68 7.13
CA SER A 18 -15.53 13.99 6.96
C SER A 18 -14.62 14.96 6.21
N THR A 19 -15.19 15.73 5.27
CA THR A 19 -14.47 16.83 4.62
C THR A 19 -14.12 17.95 5.61
N ASP A 20 -14.89 18.11 6.69
CA ASP A 20 -14.57 19.07 7.75
C ASP A 20 -13.35 18.65 8.56
N GLU A 21 -13.20 17.35 8.85
CA GLU A 21 -11.97 16.81 9.46
C GLU A 21 -10.75 16.97 8.53
N ILE A 22 -10.93 16.72 7.24
CA ILE A 22 -9.85 16.87 6.25
C ILE A 22 -9.36 18.30 6.17
N VAL A 23 -10.26 19.30 6.10
CA VAL A 23 -9.85 20.71 6.02
C VAL A 23 -9.25 21.21 7.33
N ALA A 24 -9.74 20.74 8.47
CA ALA A 24 -9.17 21.05 9.79
C ALA A 24 -7.74 20.48 9.89
N GLU A 25 -7.53 19.20 9.58
CA GLU A 25 -6.21 18.56 9.59
C GLU A 25 -5.24 19.19 8.59
N ALA A 26 -5.76 19.65 7.43
CA ALA A 26 -4.95 20.27 6.37
C ALA A 26 -4.65 21.76 6.62
N GLY A 27 -5.34 22.41 7.59
CA GLY A 27 -5.23 23.85 7.83
C GLY A 27 -5.72 24.72 6.67
N ILE A 28 -6.75 24.27 5.92
CA ILE A 28 -7.31 24.98 4.76
C ILE A 28 -8.80 25.27 4.94
N SER A 29 -9.36 26.16 4.12
CA SER A 29 -10.80 26.41 4.11
C SER A 29 -11.57 25.33 3.32
N LYS A 30 -12.82 25.08 3.71
CA LYS A 30 -13.73 24.20 2.98
C LYS A 30 -13.98 24.67 1.54
N GLY A 31 -14.05 26.00 1.34
CA GLY A 31 -14.17 26.60 0.01
C GLY A 31 -12.98 26.26 -0.89
N LEU A 32 -11.77 26.31 -0.35
CA LEU A 32 -10.56 25.91 -1.09
C LEU A 32 -10.58 24.43 -1.49
N LEU A 33 -11.01 23.55 -0.60
CA LEU A 33 -11.16 22.13 -0.91
C LEU A 33 -12.10 21.92 -2.09
N PHE A 34 -13.31 22.49 -2.02
CA PHE A 34 -14.34 22.32 -3.05
C PHE A 34 -14.10 23.13 -4.31
N HIS A 35 -13.18 24.10 -4.30
CA HIS A 35 -12.67 24.73 -5.51
C HIS A 35 -11.88 23.75 -6.41
N TYR A 36 -11.10 22.85 -5.79
CA TYR A 36 -10.31 21.85 -6.52
C TYR A 36 -11.06 20.53 -6.73
N PHE A 37 -11.88 20.13 -5.75
CA PHE A 37 -12.57 18.84 -5.76
C PHE A 37 -14.07 19.08 -5.56
N VAL A 38 -14.84 18.92 -6.60
CA VAL A 38 -16.28 19.19 -6.62
C VAL A 38 -17.04 18.42 -5.52
N SER A 39 -16.53 17.25 -5.11
CA SER A 39 -17.16 16.37 -4.13
C SER A 39 -16.13 15.62 -3.29
N LYS A 40 -16.60 15.03 -2.17
CA LYS A 40 -15.79 14.08 -1.38
C LYS A 40 -15.35 12.88 -2.23
N MET A 41 -16.20 12.40 -3.16
CA MET A 41 -15.88 11.33 -4.07
C MET A 41 -14.81 11.75 -5.09
N GLY A 42 -14.89 12.97 -5.62
CA GLY A 42 -13.87 13.52 -6.51
C GLY A 42 -12.49 13.59 -5.84
N LEU A 43 -12.44 14.07 -4.59
CA LEU A 43 -11.20 14.05 -3.80
C LEU A 43 -10.68 12.62 -3.56
N TYR A 44 -11.57 11.69 -3.20
CA TYR A 44 -11.20 10.29 -2.93
C TYR A 44 -10.65 9.59 -4.18
N SER A 45 -11.34 9.74 -5.33
CA SER A 45 -10.92 9.18 -6.61
C SER A 45 -9.60 9.77 -7.11
N PHE A 46 -9.42 11.09 -6.95
CA PHE A 46 -8.15 11.76 -7.24
C PHE A 46 -7.00 11.22 -6.37
N LEU A 47 -7.24 11.09 -5.07
CA LEU A 47 -6.20 10.56 -4.16
C LEU A 47 -5.82 9.13 -4.49
N LEU A 48 -6.78 8.32 -4.92
CA LEU A 48 -6.52 6.96 -5.35
C LEU A 48 -5.66 6.90 -6.61
N ASP A 49 -6.00 7.68 -7.63
CA ASP A 49 -5.20 7.80 -8.86
C ASP A 49 -3.77 8.31 -8.56
N TYR A 50 -3.66 9.37 -7.77
CA TYR A 50 -2.39 9.92 -7.33
C TYR A 50 -1.54 8.88 -6.59
N SER A 51 -2.15 8.17 -5.64
CA SER A 51 -1.46 7.17 -4.82
C SER A 51 -0.98 5.99 -5.65
N VAL A 52 -1.80 5.49 -6.56
CA VAL A 52 -1.43 4.38 -7.46
C VAL A 52 -0.30 4.77 -8.40
N LYS A 53 -0.34 5.97 -8.99
CA LYS A 53 0.74 6.48 -9.83
C LYS A 53 2.05 6.62 -9.07
N TYR A 54 2.00 7.19 -7.87
CA TYR A 54 3.18 7.35 -7.02
C TYR A 54 3.77 5.99 -6.61
N MET A 55 2.93 5.06 -6.17
CA MET A 55 3.33 3.71 -5.82
C MET A 55 3.94 2.96 -7.01
N SER A 56 3.31 3.05 -8.19
CA SER A 56 3.82 2.40 -9.41
C SER A 56 5.17 2.97 -9.83
N PHE A 57 5.39 4.27 -9.66
CA PHE A 57 6.70 4.89 -9.88
C PHE A 57 7.76 4.32 -8.93
N GLU A 58 7.47 4.24 -7.63
CA GLU A 58 8.39 3.67 -6.65
C GLU A 58 8.66 2.17 -6.91
N PHE A 59 7.65 1.40 -7.32
CA PHE A 59 7.83 0.01 -7.74
C PHE A 59 8.77 -0.12 -8.93
N SER A 60 8.55 0.68 -9.98
CA SER A 60 9.39 0.62 -11.18
C SER A 60 10.85 0.97 -10.88
N ARG A 61 11.08 1.96 -10.01
CA ARG A 61 12.41 2.41 -9.62
C ARG A 61 13.16 1.42 -8.74
N THR A 62 12.45 0.74 -7.82
CA THR A 62 13.07 -0.08 -6.77
C THR A 62 13.11 -1.56 -7.16
N ILE A 63 12.07 -2.09 -7.82
CA ILE A 63 11.97 -3.50 -8.18
C ILE A 63 12.66 -3.77 -9.52
N GLY A 64 12.41 -2.90 -10.52
CA GLY A 64 12.94 -3.08 -11.87
C GLY A 64 12.48 -4.40 -12.51
N ASP A 65 13.43 -5.18 -13.03
CA ASP A 65 13.19 -6.49 -13.66
C ASP A 65 13.52 -7.67 -12.74
N GLU A 66 13.40 -7.50 -11.41
CA GLU A 66 13.66 -8.57 -10.46
C GLU A 66 12.70 -9.75 -10.67
N SER A 67 13.26 -10.96 -10.72
CA SER A 67 12.52 -12.21 -10.91
C SER A 67 12.71 -13.24 -9.80
N ASP A 68 13.72 -13.09 -8.93
CA ASP A 68 13.84 -13.94 -7.73
C ASP A 68 12.73 -13.59 -6.73
N TYR A 69 12.00 -14.60 -6.28
CA TYR A 69 10.84 -14.40 -5.40
C TYR A 69 11.16 -13.63 -4.11
N PHE A 70 12.24 -14.01 -3.42
CA PHE A 70 12.58 -13.35 -2.13
C PHE A 70 13.20 -11.98 -2.32
N ALA A 71 14.08 -11.83 -3.31
CA ALA A 71 14.63 -10.51 -3.65
C ALA A 71 13.52 -9.54 -4.09
N PHE A 72 12.51 -10.03 -4.82
CA PHE A 72 11.33 -9.25 -5.14
C PHE A 72 10.58 -8.81 -3.89
N LEU A 73 10.32 -9.71 -2.93
CA LEU A 73 9.63 -9.33 -1.68
C LEU A 73 10.40 -8.25 -0.90
N GLU A 74 11.71 -8.36 -0.77
CA GLU A 74 12.56 -7.36 -0.10
C GLU A 74 12.49 -6.00 -0.82
N LYS A 75 12.61 -5.99 -2.15
CA LYS A 75 12.51 -4.77 -2.96
C LYS A 75 11.11 -4.16 -2.93
N PHE A 76 10.06 -4.99 -2.94
CA PHE A 76 8.68 -4.56 -2.85
C PHE A 76 8.40 -3.84 -1.52
N GLU A 77 8.85 -4.40 -0.40
CA GLU A 77 8.71 -3.76 0.92
C GLU A 77 9.59 -2.51 1.03
N THR A 78 10.76 -2.49 0.40
CA THR A 78 11.61 -1.29 0.31
C THR A 78 10.95 -0.17 -0.51
N ALA A 79 10.28 -0.51 -1.60
CA ALA A 79 9.50 0.46 -2.38
C ALA A 79 8.35 1.05 -1.55
N LYS A 80 7.64 0.22 -0.79
CA LYS A 80 6.61 0.69 0.16
C LYS A 80 7.20 1.63 1.23
N LEU A 81 8.38 1.33 1.77
CA LEU A 81 9.08 2.21 2.70
C LEU A 81 9.34 3.60 2.08
N ASN A 82 9.81 3.65 0.83
CA ASN A 82 10.05 4.92 0.15
C ASN A 82 8.78 5.78 0.04
N VAL A 83 7.64 5.12 -0.18
CA VAL A 83 6.33 5.79 -0.16
C VAL A 83 5.99 6.30 1.24
N LEU A 84 6.15 5.46 2.27
CA LEU A 84 5.80 5.78 3.65
C LEU A 84 6.55 6.99 4.21
N ARG A 85 7.78 7.25 3.77
CA ARG A 85 8.59 8.43 4.17
C ARG A 85 7.90 9.75 3.83
N ASN A 86 7.20 9.83 2.71
CA ASN A 86 6.53 11.04 2.24
C ASN A 86 5.02 11.02 2.53
N TYR A 87 4.43 9.82 2.52
CA TYR A 87 2.99 9.58 2.63
C TYR A 87 2.70 8.45 3.60
N PRO A 88 2.76 8.67 4.93
CA PRO A 88 2.65 7.61 5.95
C PRO A 88 1.36 6.78 5.87
N TYR A 89 0.30 7.35 5.33
CA TYR A 89 -1.01 6.69 5.23
C TYR A 89 -1.35 6.17 3.83
N MET A 90 -0.48 6.38 2.82
CA MET A 90 -0.81 6.05 1.42
C MET A 90 -1.03 4.55 1.21
N ASN A 91 -0.16 3.69 1.76
CA ASN A 91 -0.32 2.23 1.64
C ASN A 91 -1.65 1.77 2.26
N LYS A 92 -1.93 2.22 3.50
CA LYS A 92 -3.18 1.88 4.20
C LYS A 92 -4.41 2.40 3.46
N PHE A 93 -4.32 3.58 2.85
CA PHE A 93 -5.39 4.14 2.02
C PHE A 93 -5.68 3.28 0.79
N ILE A 94 -4.65 2.89 0.02
CA ILE A 94 -4.81 2.02 -1.16
C ILE A 94 -5.41 0.66 -0.75
N GLU A 95 -4.90 0.04 0.32
CA GLU A 95 -5.42 -1.22 0.85
C GLU A 95 -6.91 -1.10 1.24
N GLY A 96 -7.29 0.01 1.87
CA GLY A 96 -8.69 0.32 2.17
C GLY A 96 -9.55 0.45 0.91
N CYS A 97 -9.06 1.17 -0.11
CA CYS A 97 -9.77 1.32 -1.39
C CYS A 97 -9.99 -0.03 -2.09
N VAL A 98 -8.97 -0.89 -2.09
CA VAL A 98 -9.07 -2.25 -2.67
C VAL A 98 -10.06 -3.10 -1.88
N ALA A 99 -10.04 -3.05 -0.55
CA ALA A 99 -10.95 -3.82 0.31
C ALA A 99 -12.41 -3.34 0.21
N GLU A 100 -12.65 -2.03 0.14
CA GLU A 100 -13.98 -1.45 -0.02
C GLU A 100 -14.58 -1.76 -1.39
N ASN A 101 -13.75 -1.85 -2.44
CA ASN A 101 -14.12 -2.15 -3.83
C ASN A 101 -15.41 -1.40 -4.29
N ARG A 102 -15.42 -0.09 -4.12
CA ARG A 102 -16.61 0.76 -4.30
C ARG A 102 -17.01 0.86 -5.75
N SER A 103 -18.27 0.55 -6.04
CA SER A 103 -18.85 0.67 -7.40
C SER A 103 -19.14 2.12 -7.82
N ASP A 104 -19.27 3.04 -6.84
CA ASP A 104 -19.60 4.46 -7.05
C ASP A 104 -18.37 5.37 -7.22
N LEU A 105 -17.17 4.80 -7.36
CA LEU A 105 -15.98 5.56 -7.71
C LEU A 105 -16.16 6.29 -9.05
N GLU A 106 -15.59 7.50 -9.14
CA GLU A 106 -15.43 8.17 -10.42
C GLU A 106 -14.52 7.34 -11.35
N GLU A 107 -14.63 7.54 -12.65
CA GLU A 107 -13.89 6.73 -13.65
C GLU A 107 -12.38 6.70 -13.38
N VAL A 108 -11.80 7.85 -13.04
CA VAL A 108 -10.37 7.96 -12.68
C VAL A 108 -10.00 7.04 -11.51
N GLY A 109 -10.87 6.86 -10.54
CA GLY A 109 -10.64 5.96 -9.39
C GLY A 109 -10.76 4.49 -9.78
N LYS A 110 -11.71 4.13 -10.66
CA LYS A 110 -11.85 2.78 -11.21
C LYS A 110 -10.64 2.37 -12.03
N ASP A 111 -10.18 3.26 -12.91
CA ASP A 111 -8.97 3.06 -13.70
C ASP A 111 -7.74 2.90 -12.82
N ALA A 112 -7.65 3.68 -11.74
CA ALA A 112 -6.56 3.55 -10.78
C ALA A 112 -6.52 2.17 -10.11
N LEU A 113 -7.66 1.63 -9.64
CA LEU A 113 -7.73 0.28 -9.06
C LEU A 113 -7.33 -0.79 -10.07
N LYS A 114 -7.80 -0.67 -11.30
CA LYS A 114 -7.42 -1.57 -12.39
C LYS A 114 -5.91 -1.52 -12.65
N ASN A 115 -5.35 -0.32 -12.82
CA ASN A 115 -3.92 -0.12 -13.06
C ASN A 115 -3.05 -0.66 -11.91
N TYR A 116 -3.50 -0.54 -10.67
CA TYR A 116 -2.82 -1.11 -9.51
C TYR A 116 -2.79 -2.64 -9.57
N SER A 117 -3.96 -3.27 -9.84
CA SER A 117 -4.07 -4.71 -10.00
C SER A 117 -3.21 -5.24 -11.15
N ASP A 118 -3.25 -4.58 -12.30
CA ASP A 118 -2.47 -4.95 -13.50
C ASP A 118 -0.96 -4.82 -13.23
N THR A 119 -0.54 -3.77 -12.51
CA THR A 119 0.86 -3.58 -12.10
C THR A 119 1.34 -4.72 -11.20
N LEU A 120 0.57 -5.08 -10.18
CA LEU A 120 0.94 -6.19 -9.29
C LEU A 120 0.97 -7.54 -10.04
N SER A 121 0.00 -7.78 -10.91
CA SER A 121 -0.07 -8.98 -11.74
C SER A 121 1.13 -9.10 -12.68
N LYS A 122 1.56 -8.00 -13.29
CA LYS A 122 2.76 -7.93 -14.14
C LYS A 122 4.03 -8.32 -13.39
N TYR A 123 4.22 -7.84 -12.15
CA TYR A 123 5.37 -8.26 -11.36
C TYR A 123 5.29 -9.74 -10.99
N ARG A 124 4.14 -10.21 -10.50
CA ARG A 124 3.94 -11.61 -10.11
C ARG A 124 4.20 -12.58 -11.26
N SER A 125 3.79 -12.24 -12.49
CA SER A 125 3.97 -13.10 -13.67
C SER A 125 5.43 -13.29 -14.09
N LYS A 126 6.34 -12.45 -13.60
CA LYS A 126 7.78 -12.53 -13.87
C LYS A 126 8.56 -13.34 -12.82
N LEU A 127 7.92 -13.63 -11.67
CA LEU A 127 8.62 -14.27 -10.56
C LEU A 127 8.90 -15.73 -10.86
N SER A 128 10.14 -16.15 -10.59
CA SER A 128 10.52 -17.56 -10.53
C SER A 128 9.88 -18.22 -9.30
N GLU A 129 9.59 -19.51 -9.45
CA GLU A 129 9.09 -20.32 -8.33
C GLU A 129 10.16 -20.44 -7.24
N PRO A 130 9.83 -20.17 -5.96
CA PRO A 130 10.77 -20.41 -4.87
C PRO A 130 11.05 -21.91 -4.72
N ALA A 131 12.32 -22.30 -4.57
CA ALA A 131 12.75 -23.69 -4.39
C ALA A 131 12.39 -24.17 -2.95
N LEU A 132 11.11 -24.41 -2.68
CA LEU A 132 10.63 -24.83 -1.37
C LEU A 132 11.05 -26.27 -1.05
N LYS A 133 11.22 -26.58 0.24
CA LYS A 133 11.43 -27.92 0.77
C LYS A 133 10.20 -28.78 0.55
N ASP A 134 10.41 -30.10 0.47
CA ASP A 134 9.33 -31.06 0.29
C ASP A 134 8.31 -30.98 1.42
N GLY A 135 7.03 -31.04 1.08
CA GLY A 135 5.92 -30.95 2.03
C GLY A 135 5.45 -29.54 2.36
N ILE A 136 6.07 -28.49 1.84
CA ILE A 136 5.60 -27.13 2.01
C ILE A 136 4.66 -26.76 0.86
N ASP A 137 3.39 -26.49 1.18
CA ASP A 137 2.43 -25.94 0.21
C ASP A 137 2.74 -24.46 -0.06
N LYS A 138 2.92 -24.13 -1.36
CA LYS A 138 3.29 -22.77 -1.79
C LYS A 138 2.27 -21.73 -1.38
N ALA A 139 0.99 -21.99 -1.59
CA ALA A 139 -0.06 -21.02 -1.31
C ALA A 139 -0.17 -20.74 0.20
N GLN A 140 -0.04 -21.78 1.03
CA GLN A 140 -0.01 -21.61 2.49
C GLN A 140 1.23 -20.82 2.92
N PHE A 141 2.38 -21.09 2.32
CA PHE A 141 3.62 -20.38 2.61
C PHE A 141 3.54 -18.89 2.25
N GLU A 142 3.04 -18.56 1.06
CA GLU A 142 2.80 -17.17 0.64
C GLU A 142 1.81 -16.45 1.56
N ASN A 143 0.76 -17.14 2.00
CA ASN A 143 -0.20 -16.59 2.96
C ASN A 143 0.45 -16.30 4.34
N ILE A 144 1.31 -17.19 4.83
CA ILE A 144 2.03 -16.97 6.10
C ILE A 144 2.89 -15.71 6.00
N ILE A 145 3.64 -15.52 4.91
CA ILE A 145 4.44 -14.31 4.68
C ILE A 145 3.52 -13.08 4.68
N ALA A 146 2.45 -13.12 3.90
CA ALA A 146 1.52 -11.99 3.79
C ALA A 146 0.88 -11.61 5.13
N TYR A 147 0.43 -12.59 5.92
CA TYR A 147 -0.14 -12.34 7.25
C TYR A 147 0.90 -11.83 8.24
N THR A 148 2.14 -12.31 8.16
CA THR A 148 3.23 -11.81 9.01
C THR A 148 3.52 -10.34 8.71
N ILE A 149 3.68 -9.97 7.43
CA ILE A 149 3.92 -8.58 7.01
C ILE A 149 2.74 -7.68 7.43
N LYS A 150 1.51 -8.15 7.24
CA LYS A 150 0.32 -7.41 7.63
C LYS A 150 0.24 -7.18 9.14
N GLY A 151 0.55 -8.21 9.95
CA GLY A 151 0.60 -8.11 11.41
C GLY A 151 1.64 -7.10 11.87
N LEU A 152 2.88 -7.20 11.38
CA LEU A 152 3.96 -6.25 11.70
C LEU A 152 3.58 -4.81 11.33
N SER A 153 2.92 -4.62 10.20
CA SER A 153 2.47 -3.29 9.75
C SER A 153 1.37 -2.72 10.66
N ALA A 154 0.44 -3.57 11.11
CA ALA A 154 -0.62 -3.16 12.04
C ALA A 154 -0.03 -2.76 13.41
N ASP A 155 0.79 -3.63 14.00
CA ASP A 155 1.43 -3.38 15.30
C ASP A 155 2.26 -2.10 15.32
N SER A 156 2.94 -1.78 14.21
CA SER A 156 3.77 -0.57 14.10
C SER A 156 2.96 0.72 14.06
N MET A 157 1.68 0.67 13.66
CA MET A 157 0.79 1.83 13.62
C MET A 157 0.08 2.09 14.95
N ASP A 158 -0.05 1.07 15.80
CA ASP A 158 -0.74 1.17 17.09
C ASP A 158 0.21 1.56 18.24
N GLY A 159 1.52 1.46 18.05
CA GLY A 159 2.55 1.55 19.10
C GLY A 159 3.12 2.95 19.42
N GLY A 160 2.54 4.06 18.93
CA GLY A 160 3.06 5.41 19.18
C GLY A 160 3.70 6.06 17.94
N GLU A 161 4.93 6.59 18.06
CA GLU A 161 5.61 7.20 16.91
C GLU A 161 5.93 6.16 15.82
N PHE A 162 5.28 6.29 14.66
CA PHE A 162 5.49 5.40 13.52
C PHE A 162 6.91 5.55 12.94
N LYS A 163 7.68 4.45 12.90
CA LYS A 163 9.07 4.39 12.43
C LYS A 163 9.19 3.49 11.19
N PRO A 164 8.99 4.02 9.99
CA PRO A 164 8.96 3.23 8.75
C PRO A 164 10.23 2.41 8.51
N GLU A 165 11.41 2.95 8.84
CA GLU A 165 12.69 2.28 8.67
C GLU A 165 12.82 1.04 9.57
N GLN A 166 12.35 1.15 10.81
CA GLN A 166 12.38 0.03 11.75
C GLN A 166 11.42 -1.07 11.31
N LEU A 167 10.21 -0.70 10.87
CA LEU A 167 9.25 -1.64 10.31
C LEU A 167 9.82 -2.38 9.09
N ASN A 168 10.38 -1.64 8.14
CA ASN A 168 10.95 -2.25 6.93
C ASN A 168 12.11 -3.21 7.26
N LYS A 169 13.02 -2.81 8.14
CA LYS A 169 14.11 -3.67 8.60
C LYS A 169 13.57 -4.97 9.20
N GLN A 170 12.59 -4.88 10.06
CA GLN A 170 11.96 -6.04 10.69
C GLN A 170 11.28 -6.95 9.66
N ILE A 171 10.55 -6.39 8.70
CA ILE A 171 9.91 -7.16 7.62
C ILE A 171 10.97 -7.93 6.80
N ILE A 172 12.07 -7.26 6.41
CA ILE A 172 13.16 -7.90 5.66
C ILE A 172 13.80 -9.03 6.47
N GLU A 173 14.04 -8.84 7.76
CA GLU A 173 14.56 -9.89 8.64
C GLU A 173 13.64 -11.12 8.65
N TYR A 174 12.30 -10.95 8.73
CA TYR A 174 11.35 -12.06 8.63
C TYR A 174 11.34 -12.73 7.25
N ILE A 175 11.41 -11.97 6.16
CA ILE A 175 11.52 -12.53 4.80
C ILE A 175 12.75 -13.44 4.69
N GLN A 176 13.90 -12.99 5.23
CA GLN A 176 15.13 -13.78 5.24
C GLN A 176 15.02 -15.04 6.10
N VAL A 177 14.35 -14.97 7.25
CA VAL A 177 14.03 -16.16 8.07
C VAL A 177 13.18 -17.14 7.27
N PHE A 178 12.10 -16.69 6.63
CA PHE A 178 11.26 -17.53 5.79
C PHE A 178 12.05 -18.21 4.67
N LYS A 179 12.92 -17.47 3.96
CA LYS A 179 13.81 -18.04 2.95
C LYS A 179 14.66 -19.17 3.53
N LYS A 180 15.31 -18.94 4.66
CA LYS A 180 16.21 -19.88 5.32
C LYS A 180 15.50 -21.16 5.79
N ILE A 181 14.31 -21.07 6.35
CA ILE A 181 13.59 -22.22 6.90
C ILE A 181 12.83 -23.02 5.85
N ALA A 182 12.34 -22.38 4.80
CA ALA A 182 11.45 -22.98 3.80
C ALA A 182 12.13 -23.41 2.49
N CYS A 183 13.28 -22.82 2.14
CA CYS A 183 13.98 -23.16 0.88
C CYS A 183 15.08 -24.21 1.07
N LYS A 184 15.34 -24.93 -0.05
CA LYS A 184 16.45 -25.91 -0.15
C LYS A 184 17.80 -25.23 -0.24
#